data_b440596bcdac65f669859c57c6320723
#
_entry.id   b440596bcdac65f669859c57c6320723
#
_cell.length_a   1.000
_cell.length_b   1.000
_cell.length_c   1.000
_cell.angle_alpha   90.00
_cell.angle_beta   90.00
_cell.angle_gamma   90.00
#
_symmetry.space_group_name_H-M   'P 1'
#
loop_
_entity.id
_entity.type
_entity.pdbx_description
1 polymer ?
#
loop_
_entity_poly.entity_id
_entity_poly.type
_entity_poly.pdbx_seq_one_letter_code
_entity_poly.pdbx_strand_id
1 'polypeptide(L)'
;MQEIRYAMVDGEKVPVLISDENEALQAAKAARRAIVGLWREDGKENEWCADTLITDVEDADEEFLERIARRHLGLPWTICETERLILREIAERDYEEIVKNHVDDGLDTAEKIAGYTKHHYEVFEFGFWAVEEKKSGNLAGVVGFRIPQDDAAGDV
;
A
#
# COMPACT_ATOMS: atom_id res chain seq x y z
N MET A 1 -2.68 -9.11 22.42
CA MET A 1 -2.68 -10.32 21.57
C MET A 1 -1.67 -10.15 20.46
N GLN A 2 -0.88 -11.16 20.21
CA GLN A 2 0.12 -11.15 19.14
C GLN A 2 -0.02 -12.45 18.34
N GLU A 3 -0.20 -12.34 17.05
CA GLU A 3 -0.29 -13.48 16.13
C GLU A 3 0.62 -13.25 14.94
N ILE A 4 1.36 -14.27 14.52
CA ILE A 4 2.16 -14.22 13.30
C ILE A 4 1.49 -15.11 12.26
N ARG A 5 1.09 -14.50 11.15
CA ARG A 5 0.62 -15.20 9.96
C ARG A 5 1.67 -15.08 8.84
N TYR A 6 1.61 -15.98 7.90
CA TYR A 6 2.57 -16.02 6.80
C TYR A 6 1.86 -15.75 5.47
N ALA A 7 2.29 -14.71 4.78
CA ALA A 7 1.92 -14.49 3.40
C ALA A 7 2.82 -15.31 2.47
N MET A 8 2.28 -15.75 1.35
CA MET A 8 3.07 -16.32 0.27
C MET A 8 3.28 -15.27 -0.81
N VAL A 9 4.51 -14.88 -1.04
CA VAL A 9 4.89 -13.90 -2.06
C VAL A 9 5.94 -14.53 -2.97
N ASP A 10 5.56 -14.75 -4.23
CA ASP A 10 6.44 -15.34 -5.25
C ASP A 10 7.15 -16.65 -4.80
N GLY A 11 6.41 -17.47 -4.03
CA GLY A 11 6.90 -18.76 -3.51
C GLY A 11 7.63 -18.69 -2.17
N GLU A 12 7.83 -17.50 -1.63
CA GLU A 12 8.47 -17.30 -0.33
C GLU A 12 7.46 -16.93 0.78
N LYS A 13 7.73 -17.43 1.97
CA LYS A 13 6.92 -17.11 3.16
C LYS A 13 7.40 -15.79 3.77
N VAL A 14 6.50 -14.83 3.88
CA VAL A 14 6.74 -13.53 4.53
C VAL A 14 5.93 -13.46 5.82
N PRO A 15 6.57 -13.30 6.99
CA PRO A 15 5.85 -13.18 8.25
C PRO A 15 5.19 -11.80 8.38
N VAL A 16 3.94 -11.80 8.82
CA VAL A 16 3.16 -10.60 9.14
C VAL A 16 2.72 -10.69 10.59
N LEU A 17 3.11 -9.71 11.41
CA LEU A 17 2.65 -9.62 12.79
C LEU A 17 1.30 -8.88 12.86
N ILE A 18 0.31 -9.51 13.43
CA ILE A 18 -0.98 -8.91 13.77
C ILE A 18 -1.02 -8.72 15.29
N SER A 19 -1.27 -7.51 15.76
CA SER A 19 -1.32 -7.25 17.20
C SER A 19 -2.20 -6.05 17.56
N ASP A 20 -2.82 -6.11 18.74
CA ASP A 20 -3.49 -4.99 19.41
C ASP A 20 -2.54 -4.26 20.39
N GLU A 21 -1.28 -4.68 20.48
CA GLU A 21 -0.27 -4.11 21.36
C GLU A 21 0.69 -3.23 20.54
N ASN A 22 0.57 -1.91 20.69
CA ASN A 22 1.40 -0.99 19.92
C ASN A 22 2.91 -1.15 20.15
N GLU A 23 3.32 -1.53 21.35
CA GLU A 23 4.73 -1.81 21.66
C GLU A 23 5.28 -3.00 20.85
N ALA A 24 4.48 -4.05 20.68
CA ALA A 24 4.85 -5.20 19.85
C ALA A 24 4.97 -4.82 18.37
N LEU A 25 4.03 -3.99 17.88
CA LEU A 25 4.05 -3.47 16.53
C LEU A 25 5.27 -2.57 16.29
N GLN A 26 5.61 -1.69 17.23
CA GLN A 26 6.80 -0.85 17.15
C GLN A 26 8.10 -1.67 17.09
N ALA A 27 8.20 -2.69 17.95
CA ALA A 27 9.35 -3.59 17.96
C ALA A 27 9.49 -4.36 16.62
N ALA A 28 8.37 -4.84 16.08
CA ALA A 28 8.35 -5.55 14.80
C ALA A 28 8.70 -4.60 13.64
N LYS A 29 8.19 -3.37 13.64
CA LYS A 29 8.53 -2.33 12.65
C LYS A 29 10.02 -1.98 12.70
N ALA A 30 10.58 -1.82 13.89
CA ALA A 30 12.01 -1.60 14.08
C ALA A 30 12.86 -2.78 13.56
N ALA A 31 12.34 -4.00 13.68
CA ALA A 31 12.96 -5.21 13.12
C ALA A 31 12.66 -5.41 11.61
N ARG A 32 12.06 -4.42 10.95
CA ARG A 32 11.67 -4.45 9.53
C ARG A 32 10.76 -5.63 9.17
N ARG A 33 9.80 -5.92 10.02
CA ARG A 33 8.75 -6.92 9.77
C ARG A 33 7.48 -6.25 9.26
N ALA A 34 6.71 -6.96 8.46
CA ALA A 34 5.37 -6.54 8.08
C ALA A 34 4.45 -6.58 9.31
N ILE A 35 3.62 -5.55 9.48
CA ILE A 35 2.75 -5.39 10.64
C ILE A 35 1.34 -5.02 10.23
N VAL A 36 0.37 -5.47 11.02
CA VAL A 36 -1.04 -5.08 10.95
C VAL A 36 -1.53 -4.81 12.36
N GLY A 37 -2.17 -3.68 12.58
CA GLY A 37 -2.79 -3.36 13.86
C GLY A 37 -4.18 -3.99 13.99
N LEU A 38 -4.46 -4.58 15.12
CA LEU A 38 -5.80 -5.06 15.47
C LEU A 38 -6.48 -4.03 16.37
N TRP A 39 -7.43 -3.30 15.81
CA TRP A 39 -8.16 -2.27 16.54
C TRP A 39 -9.22 -2.89 17.44
N ARG A 40 -9.30 -2.41 18.68
CA ARG A 40 -10.32 -2.78 19.65
C ARG A 40 -11.01 -1.54 20.21
N GLU A 41 -12.32 -1.62 20.42
CA GLU A 41 -13.14 -0.51 20.92
C GLU A 41 -12.73 -0.03 22.32
N ASP A 42 -12.19 -0.92 23.15
CA ASP A 42 -11.70 -0.61 24.49
C ASP A 42 -10.26 -0.12 24.52
N GLY A 43 -9.64 -0.06 23.34
CA GLY A 43 -8.29 0.48 23.17
C GLY A 43 -8.26 1.97 23.46
N LYS A 44 -7.30 2.40 24.27
CA LYS A 44 -7.02 3.83 24.44
C LYS A 44 -6.65 4.40 23.08
N GLU A 45 -7.07 5.62 22.81
CA GLU A 45 -6.64 6.40 21.64
C GLU A 45 -5.10 6.48 21.64
N ASN A 46 -4.48 5.51 21.01
CA ASN A 46 -3.04 5.47 20.87
C ASN A 46 -2.70 5.78 19.41
N GLU A 47 -1.66 6.54 19.24
CA GLU A 47 -1.03 6.71 17.94
C GLU A 47 -0.53 5.34 17.46
N TRP A 48 -1.27 4.72 16.56
CA TRP A 48 -0.87 3.45 15.97
C TRP A 48 0.35 3.62 15.09
N CYS A 49 1.32 2.75 15.26
CA CYS A 49 2.48 2.71 14.37
C CYS A 49 2.23 1.88 13.10
N ALA A 50 1.13 1.13 13.07
CA ALA A 50 0.71 0.38 11.89
C ALA A 50 -0.17 1.27 10.99
N ASP A 51 0.14 1.27 9.71
CA ASP A 51 -0.61 2.04 8.71
C ASP A 51 -1.92 1.33 8.32
N THR A 52 -1.97 0.01 8.48
CA THR A 52 -3.16 -0.81 8.24
C THR A 52 -3.72 -1.36 9.53
N LEU A 53 -5.02 -1.14 9.74
CA LEU A 53 -5.77 -1.63 10.89
C LEU A 53 -6.91 -2.54 10.45
N ILE A 54 -7.13 -3.62 11.19
CA ILE A 54 -8.28 -4.51 11.06
C ILE A 54 -9.03 -4.60 12.38
N THR A 55 -10.30 -4.94 12.34
CA THR A 55 -11.14 -5.09 13.54
C THR A 55 -11.30 -6.56 13.97
N ASP A 56 -11.11 -7.47 13.04
CA ASP A 56 -11.16 -8.89 13.27
C ASP A 56 -9.95 -9.59 12.62
N VAL A 57 -9.34 -10.52 13.33
CA VAL A 57 -8.21 -11.33 12.83
C VAL A 57 -8.62 -12.19 11.62
N GLU A 58 -9.89 -12.58 11.56
CA GLU A 58 -10.41 -13.37 10.44
C GLU A 58 -10.47 -12.57 9.13
N ASP A 59 -10.43 -11.23 9.18
CA ASP A 59 -10.33 -10.38 7.99
C ASP A 59 -8.96 -10.49 7.31
N ALA A 60 -7.95 -11.02 8.01
CA ALA A 60 -6.61 -11.24 7.47
C ALA A 60 -6.53 -12.54 6.67
N ASP A 61 -7.24 -12.60 5.56
CA ASP A 61 -7.21 -13.73 4.62
C ASP A 61 -5.89 -13.77 3.80
N GLU A 62 -5.75 -14.78 2.97
CA GLU A 62 -4.54 -14.98 2.17
C GLU A 62 -4.25 -13.80 1.23
N GLU A 63 -5.27 -13.25 0.58
CA GLU A 63 -5.14 -12.12 -0.34
C GLU A 63 -4.72 -10.85 0.41
N PHE A 64 -5.35 -10.58 1.56
CA PHE A 64 -4.99 -9.46 2.41
C PHE A 64 -3.53 -9.55 2.88
N LEU A 65 -3.11 -10.71 3.37
CA LEU A 65 -1.74 -10.94 3.85
C LEU A 65 -0.72 -10.79 2.72
N GLU A 66 -1.01 -11.30 1.53
CA GLU A 66 -0.13 -11.14 0.36
C GLU A 66 0.02 -9.66 0.00
N ARG A 67 -1.07 -8.90 -0.02
CA ARG A 67 -1.05 -7.45 -0.30
C ARG A 67 -0.19 -6.69 0.72
N ILE A 68 -0.36 -6.95 2.00
CA ILE A 68 0.47 -6.36 3.07
C ILE A 68 1.94 -6.70 2.89
N ALA A 69 2.25 -7.97 2.64
CA ALA A 69 3.62 -8.43 2.44
C ALA A 69 4.27 -7.83 1.20
N ARG A 70 3.55 -7.75 0.07
CA ARG A 70 4.06 -7.11 -1.15
C ARG A 70 4.38 -5.64 -0.93
N ARG A 71 3.50 -4.88 -0.29
CA ARG A 71 3.75 -3.47 0.03
C ARG A 71 4.95 -3.31 0.96
N HIS A 72 5.06 -4.17 1.96
CA HIS A 72 6.21 -4.20 2.87
C HIS A 72 7.54 -4.45 2.13
N LEU A 73 7.53 -5.33 1.14
CA LEU A 73 8.71 -5.65 0.32
C LEU A 73 8.95 -4.64 -0.82
N GLY A 74 8.10 -3.62 -0.98
CA GLY A 74 8.18 -2.67 -2.08
C GLY A 74 7.78 -3.26 -3.43
N LEU A 75 7.02 -4.35 -3.43
CA LEU A 75 6.50 -4.98 -4.64
C LEU A 75 5.10 -4.45 -4.96
N PRO A 76 4.78 -4.21 -6.25
CA PRO A 76 3.46 -3.72 -6.63
C PRO A 76 2.39 -4.79 -6.44
N TRP A 77 1.23 -4.39 -5.94
CA TRP A 77 0.02 -5.22 -5.91
C TRP A 77 -0.73 -5.06 -7.24
N THR A 78 -1.14 -6.17 -7.84
CA THR A 78 -1.98 -6.16 -9.05
C THR A 78 -3.44 -5.94 -8.66
N ILE A 79 -4.04 -4.90 -9.22
CA ILE A 79 -5.44 -4.54 -8.99
C ILE A 79 -6.36 -5.39 -9.87
N CYS A 80 -6.08 -5.40 -11.17
CA CYS A 80 -6.81 -6.22 -12.14
C CYS A 80 -6.01 -6.39 -13.44
N GLU A 81 -6.45 -7.31 -14.25
CA GLU A 81 -5.89 -7.56 -15.55
C GLU A 81 -6.97 -7.59 -16.62
N THR A 82 -6.63 -7.10 -17.80
CA THR A 82 -7.41 -7.29 -19.03
C THR A 82 -6.63 -8.16 -20.00
N GLU A 83 -7.17 -8.39 -21.19
CA GLU A 83 -6.46 -9.16 -22.22
C GLU A 83 -5.07 -8.57 -22.56
N ARG A 84 -4.94 -7.23 -22.56
CA ARG A 84 -3.73 -6.54 -23.00
C ARG A 84 -3.01 -5.76 -21.89
N LEU A 85 -3.68 -5.46 -20.79
CA LEU A 85 -3.20 -4.54 -19.77
C LEU A 85 -3.18 -5.18 -18.38
N ILE A 86 -2.24 -4.75 -17.57
CA ILE A 86 -2.19 -5.00 -16.13
C ILE A 86 -2.36 -3.66 -15.42
N LEU A 87 -3.33 -3.58 -14.52
CA LEU A 87 -3.51 -2.46 -13.61
C LEU A 87 -2.90 -2.85 -12.27
N ARG A 88 -1.89 -2.13 -11.83
CA ARG A 88 -1.14 -2.43 -10.62
C ARG A 88 -0.69 -1.18 -9.88
N GLU A 89 -0.29 -1.34 -8.65
CA GLU A 89 0.36 -0.27 -7.91
C GLU A 89 1.64 0.20 -8.63
N ILE A 90 2.00 1.48 -8.46
CA ILE A 90 3.21 2.05 -9.04
C ILE A 90 4.44 1.40 -8.43
N ALA A 91 5.40 1.00 -9.25
CA ALA A 91 6.67 0.45 -8.83
C ALA A 91 7.83 1.41 -9.14
N GLU A 92 8.98 1.22 -8.51
CA GLU A 92 10.16 2.08 -8.70
C GLU A 92 10.57 2.21 -10.17
N ARG A 93 10.41 1.15 -10.96
CA ARG A 93 10.71 1.15 -12.41
C ARG A 93 9.84 2.12 -13.22
N ASP A 94 8.72 2.58 -12.67
CA ASP A 94 7.79 3.49 -13.34
C ASP A 94 8.13 4.97 -13.11
N TYR A 95 8.93 5.27 -12.09
CA TYR A 95 9.13 6.64 -11.61
C TYR A 95 9.64 7.58 -12.69
N GLU A 96 10.63 7.15 -13.46
CA GLU A 96 11.22 7.97 -14.52
C GLU A 96 10.19 8.37 -15.59
N GLU A 97 9.39 7.42 -16.05
CA GLU A 97 8.35 7.68 -17.07
C GLU A 97 7.22 8.56 -16.53
N ILE A 98 6.82 8.37 -15.27
CA ILE A 98 5.79 9.19 -14.62
C ILE A 98 6.26 10.65 -14.51
N VAL A 99 7.48 10.88 -14.03
CA VAL A 99 8.06 12.22 -13.90
C VAL A 99 8.22 12.88 -15.27
N LYS A 100 8.78 12.17 -16.23
CA LYS A 100 9.02 12.66 -17.60
C LYS A 100 7.75 13.10 -18.31
N ASN A 101 6.65 12.39 -18.11
CA ASN A 101 5.38 12.66 -18.78
C ASN A 101 4.47 13.62 -17.99
N HIS A 102 4.92 14.17 -16.87
CA HIS A 102 4.17 15.11 -16.04
C HIS A 102 2.73 14.65 -15.75
N VAL A 103 2.60 13.42 -15.32
CA VAL A 103 1.30 12.77 -15.13
C VAL A 103 0.43 13.49 -14.10
N ASP A 104 1.05 13.97 -13.02
CA ASP A 104 0.37 14.68 -11.93
C ASP A 104 1.36 15.51 -11.11
N ASP A 105 0.93 16.67 -10.62
CA ASP A 105 1.78 17.55 -9.81
C ASP A 105 2.18 16.93 -8.46
N GLY A 106 1.39 16.02 -7.94
CA GLY A 106 1.71 15.24 -6.73
C GLY A 106 2.71 14.10 -6.98
N LEU A 107 3.01 13.80 -8.25
CA LEU A 107 3.91 12.75 -8.69
C LEU A 107 5.01 13.29 -9.62
N ASP A 108 5.42 14.53 -9.42
CA ASP A 108 6.36 15.24 -10.30
C ASP A 108 7.84 14.98 -10.01
N THR A 109 8.14 14.30 -8.91
CA THR A 109 9.50 13.88 -8.54
C THR A 109 9.53 12.42 -8.07
N ALA A 110 10.67 11.76 -8.24
CA ALA A 110 10.86 10.39 -7.76
C ALA A 110 10.62 10.27 -6.25
N GLU A 111 11.01 11.27 -5.46
CA GLU A 111 10.80 11.28 -4.01
C GLU A 111 9.32 11.37 -3.63
N LYS A 112 8.55 12.19 -4.34
CA LYS A 112 7.09 12.27 -4.14
C LYS A 112 6.40 10.95 -4.50
N ILE A 113 6.80 10.32 -5.60
CA ILE A 113 6.25 9.03 -6.01
C ILE A 113 6.62 7.96 -4.97
N ALA A 114 7.87 7.92 -4.51
CA ALA A 114 8.30 6.98 -3.49
C ALA A 114 7.51 7.14 -2.18
N GLY A 115 7.31 8.38 -1.73
CA GLY A 115 6.46 8.68 -0.57
C GLY A 115 5.02 8.24 -0.77
N TYR A 116 4.48 8.49 -1.95
CA TYR A 116 3.13 8.06 -2.33
C TYR A 116 2.98 6.54 -2.28
N THR A 117 3.85 5.80 -2.94
CA THR A 117 3.78 4.34 -2.98
C THR A 117 4.01 3.69 -1.62
N LYS A 118 4.81 4.33 -0.76
CA LYS A 118 5.10 3.82 0.57
C LYS A 118 3.95 3.98 1.56
N HIS A 119 3.17 5.04 1.44
CA HIS A 119 2.18 5.40 2.47
C HIS A 119 0.74 5.42 1.97
N HIS A 120 0.52 5.88 0.75
CA HIS A 120 -0.84 6.12 0.27
C HIS A 120 -1.68 4.85 0.14
N TYR A 121 -1.12 3.82 -0.47
CA TYR A 121 -1.86 2.56 -0.67
C TYR A 121 -2.18 1.84 0.62
N GLU A 122 -1.30 1.90 1.61
CA GLU A 122 -1.52 1.28 2.92
C GLU A 122 -2.67 1.94 3.69
N VAL A 123 -2.80 3.26 3.54
CA VAL A 123 -3.81 4.04 4.25
C VAL A 123 -5.16 4.02 3.55
N PHE A 124 -5.18 4.20 2.23
CA PHE A 124 -6.41 4.44 1.47
C PHE A 124 -6.88 3.25 0.65
N GLU A 125 -6.04 2.26 0.39
CA GLU A 125 -6.33 1.08 -0.45
C GLU A 125 -6.65 1.42 -1.93
N PHE A 126 -6.69 2.69 -2.30
CA PHE A 126 -6.90 3.18 -3.66
C PHE A 126 -5.99 4.39 -3.95
N GLY A 127 -5.93 4.81 -5.19
CA GLY A 127 -5.17 5.97 -5.60
C GLY A 127 -4.87 5.94 -7.10
N PHE A 128 -3.69 6.40 -7.49
CA PHE A 128 -3.19 6.27 -8.83
C PHE A 128 -2.48 4.94 -9.02
N TRP A 129 -2.84 4.23 -10.08
CA TRP A 129 -2.25 2.95 -10.45
C TRP A 129 -1.55 3.03 -11.79
N ALA A 130 -0.48 2.26 -11.93
CA ALA A 130 0.21 2.09 -13.19
C ALA A 130 -0.58 1.15 -14.12
N VAL A 131 -0.65 1.50 -15.38
CA VAL A 131 -1.19 0.67 -16.44
C VAL A 131 -0.02 0.14 -17.27
N GLU A 132 0.22 -1.15 -17.20
CA GLU A 132 1.30 -1.83 -17.91
C GLU A 132 0.74 -2.57 -19.14
N GLU A 133 1.39 -2.42 -20.27
CA GLU A 133 1.07 -3.22 -21.45
C GLU A 133 1.72 -4.61 -21.32
N LYS A 134 0.90 -5.68 -21.34
CA LYS A 134 1.38 -7.07 -21.19
C LYS A 134 2.43 -7.45 -22.22
N LYS A 135 2.26 -7.04 -23.46
CA LYS A 135 3.11 -7.45 -24.57
C LYS A 135 4.53 -6.89 -24.46
N SER A 136 4.68 -5.64 -24.05
CA SER A 136 5.97 -4.96 -23.97
C SER A 136 6.53 -4.86 -22.54
N GLY A 137 5.69 -4.98 -21.54
CA GLY A 137 6.04 -4.68 -20.14
C GLY A 137 6.22 -3.18 -19.86
N ASN A 138 5.90 -2.31 -20.81
CA ASN A 138 6.06 -0.87 -20.67
C ASN A 138 4.86 -0.23 -19.97
N LEU A 139 5.13 0.89 -19.31
CA LEU A 139 4.09 1.73 -18.74
C LEU A 139 3.29 2.40 -19.87
N ALA A 140 2.00 2.07 -19.97
CA ALA A 140 1.09 2.69 -20.93
C ALA A 140 0.49 4.00 -20.40
N GLY A 141 0.37 4.13 -19.09
CA GLY A 141 -0.19 5.30 -18.44
C GLY A 141 -0.41 5.11 -16.96
N VAL A 142 -1.08 6.09 -16.38
CA VAL A 142 -1.51 6.09 -14.97
C VAL A 142 -2.99 6.38 -14.92
N VAL A 143 -3.74 5.67 -14.12
CA VAL A 143 -5.17 5.84 -13.91
C VAL A 143 -5.52 5.66 -12.45
N GLY A 144 -6.57 6.29 -11.98
CA GLY A 144 -6.99 6.09 -10.61
C GLY A 144 -7.98 7.12 -10.11
N PHE A 145 -8.10 7.16 -8.79
CA PHE A 145 -8.98 8.06 -8.07
C PHE A 145 -8.16 8.99 -7.19
N ARG A 146 -8.56 10.25 -7.17
CA ARG A 146 -8.00 11.26 -6.29
C ARG A 146 -9.01 11.61 -5.21
N ILE A 147 -8.51 11.78 -3.98
CA ILE A 147 -9.32 12.37 -2.93
C ILE A 147 -9.56 13.82 -3.32
N PRO A 148 -10.82 14.29 -3.39
CA PRO A 148 -11.09 15.69 -3.64
C PRO A 148 -10.37 16.53 -2.60
N GLN A 149 -9.58 17.48 -3.04
CA GLN A 149 -9.15 18.53 -2.15
C GLN A 149 -10.38 19.38 -1.87
N ASP A 150 -10.80 19.41 -0.61
CA ASP A 150 -11.77 20.40 -0.21
C ASP A 150 -11.15 21.76 -0.48
N ASP A 151 -11.65 22.42 -1.49
CA ASP A 151 -11.49 23.85 -1.65
C ASP A 151 -12.33 24.55 -0.58
N ALA A 152 -12.16 24.10 0.63
CA ALA A 152 -12.72 24.73 1.80
C ALA A 152 -12.06 26.06 2.14
N ALA A 153 -11.31 26.51 1.26
CA ALA A 153 -10.95 27.88 1.26
C ALA A 153 -12.11 28.71 0.75
N GLY A 154 -13.15 28.35 1.08
CA GLY A 154 -14.05 29.12 1.16
C GLY A 154 -14.40 30.18 0.55
N ASP A 155 -14.64 29.92 -0.05
CA ASP A 155 -15.35 30.79 -0.55
C ASP A 155 -16.59 30.93 -0.25
N VAL A 156 -16.80 31.73 0.45
CA VAL A 156 -18.14 32.27 0.58
C VAL A 156 -18.39 33.37 -0.36
#